data_4640f158b2dc3287f91a5a313e49dc29
#
_entry.id   4640f158b2dc3287f91a5a313e49dc29
#
_cell.length_a   1.000
_cell.length_b   1.000
_cell.length_c   1.000
_cell.angle_alpha   90.00
_cell.angle_beta   90.00
_cell.angle_gamma   90.00
#
_symmetry.space_group_name_H-M   'P 1'
#
loop_
_entity.id
_entity.type
_entity.pdbx_description
1 polymer ?
#
loop_
_entity_poly.entity_id
_entity_poly.type
_entity_poly.pdbx_seq_one_letter_code
_entity_poly.pdbx_strand_id
1 'polypeptide(L)'
;MTDIKEKWKKTMDKKKTKIVALCGKAGAGKDYCLHQLMMRYPEWHEIISCTTRPPREGEKEGVNYYFLSSDEFKERLFNGDMLEATVFRGWSYGTAFSALNENTINLGVFNPAGVERLLDYPELDVCIIEIAADDKTRLLRQLNREQNPDVHEIVRRFGTDEEDFDDFHREVVDNRYTIMNSTNETNTVINNLILCIQEHFKEV
;
A
#
# COMPACT_ATOMS: atom_id res chain seq x y z
N MET A 1 13.94 -4.38 -24.32
CA MET A 1 13.28 -3.34 -23.49
C MET A 1 11.99 -2.78 -24.09
N THR A 2 11.53 -3.22 -25.25
CA THR A 2 10.40 -2.62 -25.99
C THR A 2 9.09 -3.41 -25.86
N ASP A 3 9.14 -4.69 -25.48
CA ASP A 3 8.00 -5.59 -25.67
C ASP A 3 6.91 -5.52 -24.57
N ILE A 4 7.29 -5.28 -23.31
CA ILE A 4 6.34 -5.23 -22.21
C ILE A 4 5.56 -3.90 -22.22
N LYS A 5 6.24 -2.77 -22.43
CA LYS A 5 5.58 -1.46 -22.56
C LYS A 5 4.70 -1.35 -23.81
N GLU A 6 5.06 -2.00 -24.91
CA GLU A 6 4.23 -2.05 -26.12
C GLU A 6 3.01 -2.95 -25.97
N LYS A 7 3.12 -4.05 -25.21
CA LYS A 7 2.01 -4.95 -24.91
C LYS A 7 0.92 -4.24 -24.08
N TRP A 8 1.31 -3.33 -23.19
CA TRP A 8 0.39 -2.50 -22.40
C TRP A 8 -0.15 -1.29 -23.16
N LYS A 9 0.62 -0.72 -24.09
CA LYS A 9 0.18 0.42 -24.94
C LYS A 9 -0.89 0.09 -25.99
N LYS A 10 -1.12 -1.18 -26.31
CA LYS A 10 -2.00 -1.60 -27.43
C LYS A 10 -3.49 -1.67 -27.08
N THR A 11 -3.94 -1.08 -25.96
CA THR A 11 -5.33 -1.27 -25.55
C THR A 11 -5.95 0.02 -25.01
N MET A 12 -6.22 0.98 -25.89
CA MET A 12 -6.99 2.19 -25.56
C MET A 12 -8.50 1.92 -25.30
N ASP A 13 -8.94 0.64 -25.33
CA ASP A 13 -10.30 0.18 -24.99
C ASP A 13 -10.31 -0.87 -23.87
N LYS A 14 -9.22 -1.10 -23.16
CA LYS A 14 -9.19 -2.04 -22.04
C LYS A 14 -9.68 -1.38 -20.76
N LYS A 15 -10.55 -2.11 -20.04
CA LYS A 15 -10.92 -1.85 -18.66
C LYS A 15 -9.65 -1.63 -17.84
N LYS A 16 -9.54 -0.48 -17.17
CA LYS A 16 -8.39 -0.18 -16.30
C LYS A 16 -8.33 -1.17 -15.13
N THR A 17 -7.11 -1.53 -14.72
CA THR A 17 -6.92 -2.36 -13.53
C THR A 17 -7.21 -1.53 -12.28
N LYS A 18 -8.18 -1.96 -11.48
CA LYS A 18 -8.64 -1.26 -10.28
C LYS A 18 -7.71 -1.54 -9.11
N ILE A 19 -7.22 -0.48 -8.47
CA ILE A 19 -6.35 -0.59 -7.27
C ILE A 19 -6.93 0.30 -6.16
N VAL A 20 -7.12 -0.27 -4.98
CA VAL A 20 -7.30 0.47 -3.72
C VAL A 20 -5.94 0.56 -3.05
N ALA A 21 -5.37 1.75 -3.05
CA ALA A 21 -4.09 2.05 -2.42
C ALA A 21 -4.31 2.62 -1.03
N LEU A 22 -4.14 1.80 0.01
CA LEU A 22 -4.17 2.26 1.39
C LEU A 22 -2.81 2.86 1.74
N CYS A 23 -2.80 4.10 2.17
CA CYS A 23 -1.60 4.76 2.71
C CYS A 23 -1.89 5.35 4.09
N GLY A 24 -0.89 5.91 4.74
CA GLY A 24 -1.04 6.53 6.06
C GLY A 24 0.18 6.31 6.94
N LYS A 25 0.37 7.17 7.90
CA LYS A 25 1.49 7.17 8.83
C LYS A 25 1.54 5.88 9.67
N ALA A 26 2.70 5.53 10.21
CA ALA A 26 2.87 4.35 11.08
C ALA A 26 1.92 4.41 12.28
N GLY A 27 1.30 3.27 12.64
CA GLY A 27 0.31 3.18 13.71
C GLY A 27 -1.10 3.64 13.35
N ALA A 28 -1.36 4.13 12.12
CA ALA A 28 -2.69 4.52 11.66
C ALA A 28 -3.68 3.34 11.53
N GLY A 29 -3.18 2.11 11.32
CA GLY A 29 -4.01 0.89 11.25
C GLY A 29 -4.31 0.39 9.84
N LYS A 30 -3.45 0.69 8.87
CA LYS A 30 -3.59 0.26 7.47
C LYS A 30 -3.76 -1.26 7.32
N ASP A 31 -2.86 -2.04 7.93
CA ASP A 31 -2.88 -3.51 7.83
C ASP A 31 -4.17 -4.09 8.42
N TYR A 32 -4.66 -3.48 9.50
CA TYR A 32 -5.94 -3.85 10.10
C TYR A 32 -7.11 -3.57 9.14
N CYS A 33 -7.14 -2.38 8.52
CA CYS A 33 -8.18 -2.02 7.55
C CYS A 33 -8.14 -2.93 6.33
N LEU A 34 -6.94 -3.22 5.79
CA LEU A 34 -6.75 -4.16 4.70
C LEU A 34 -7.33 -5.53 5.05
N HIS A 35 -6.94 -6.09 6.20
CA HIS A 35 -7.43 -7.40 6.64
C HIS A 35 -8.97 -7.43 6.78
N GLN A 36 -9.58 -6.39 7.36
CA GLN A 36 -11.04 -6.31 7.51
C GLN A 36 -11.77 -6.21 6.15
N LEU A 37 -11.20 -5.49 5.19
CA LEU A 37 -11.74 -5.42 3.83
C LEU A 37 -11.63 -6.77 3.12
N MET A 38 -10.49 -7.46 3.20
CA MET A 38 -10.28 -8.78 2.61
C MET A 38 -11.20 -9.86 3.22
N MET A 39 -11.51 -9.77 4.52
CA MET A 39 -12.51 -10.65 5.15
C MET A 39 -13.93 -10.39 4.64
N ARG A 40 -14.28 -9.14 4.31
CA ARG A 40 -15.61 -8.75 3.86
C ARG A 40 -15.80 -8.97 2.35
N TYR A 41 -14.74 -8.87 1.57
CA TYR A 41 -14.71 -9.02 0.12
C TYR A 41 -13.63 -10.04 -0.29
N PRO A 42 -13.85 -11.33 -0.06
CA PRO A 42 -12.87 -12.38 -0.36
C PRO A 42 -12.61 -12.56 -1.86
N GLU A 43 -13.45 -11.98 -2.72
CA GLU A 43 -13.27 -11.94 -4.18
C GLU A 43 -12.28 -10.85 -4.64
N TRP A 44 -11.92 -9.91 -3.78
CA TRP A 44 -10.86 -8.94 -4.07
C TRP A 44 -9.50 -9.62 -3.99
N HIS A 45 -8.50 -8.97 -4.53
CA HIS A 45 -7.14 -9.50 -4.58
C HIS A 45 -6.21 -8.67 -3.68
N GLU A 46 -5.62 -9.32 -2.68
CA GLU A 46 -4.59 -8.68 -1.86
C GLU A 46 -3.27 -8.61 -2.62
N ILE A 47 -2.70 -7.42 -2.74
CA ILE A 47 -1.39 -7.20 -3.34
C ILE A 47 -0.32 -7.59 -2.33
N ILE A 48 0.44 -8.63 -2.63
CA ILE A 48 1.58 -9.05 -1.82
C ILE A 48 2.86 -8.44 -2.40
N SER A 49 3.48 -7.55 -1.65
CA SER A 49 4.73 -6.89 -2.03
C SER A 49 5.95 -7.79 -1.89
N CYS A 50 7.05 -7.43 -2.56
CA CYS A 50 8.36 -8.06 -2.44
C CYS A 50 9.24 -7.29 -1.44
N THR A 51 10.15 -7.99 -0.78
CA THR A 51 11.18 -7.34 0.05
C THR A 51 12.48 -8.14 0.06
N THR A 52 13.61 -7.45 0.20
CA THR A 52 14.91 -8.08 0.45
C THR A 52 15.22 -8.26 1.94
N ARG A 53 14.33 -7.77 2.81
CA ARG A 53 14.44 -7.99 4.25
C ARG A 53 14.20 -9.48 4.57
N PRO A 54 15.00 -10.08 5.45
CA PRO A 54 14.70 -11.42 5.94
C PRO A 54 13.33 -11.49 6.63
N PRO A 55 12.61 -12.63 6.51
CA PRO A 55 11.34 -12.80 7.20
C PRO A 55 11.52 -12.67 8.72
N ARG A 56 10.54 -12.06 9.38
CA ARG A 56 10.45 -12.02 10.84
C ARG A 56 9.79 -13.30 11.35
N GLU A 57 9.88 -13.51 12.67
CA GLU A 57 9.15 -14.61 13.31
C GLU A 57 7.64 -14.51 13.01
N GLY A 58 7.07 -15.61 12.50
CA GLY A 58 5.67 -15.71 12.11
C GLY A 58 5.32 -15.22 10.71
N GLU A 59 6.22 -14.52 10.01
CA GLU A 59 5.97 -14.13 8.60
C GLU A 59 6.16 -15.33 7.66
N LYS A 60 5.36 -15.36 6.59
CA LYS A 60 5.33 -16.46 5.61
C LYS A 60 5.49 -15.92 4.19
N GLU A 61 6.28 -16.68 3.42
CA GLU A 61 6.46 -16.46 1.98
C GLU A 61 5.12 -16.44 1.25
N GLY A 62 4.91 -15.43 0.38
CA GLY A 62 3.71 -15.28 -0.42
C GLY A 62 2.44 -14.94 0.35
N VAL A 63 2.56 -14.65 1.66
CA VAL A 63 1.46 -14.21 2.53
C VAL A 63 1.71 -12.79 3.04
N ASN A 64 2.85 -12.58 3.71
CA ASN A 64 3.21 -11.26 4.22
C ASN A 64 4.03 -10.50 3.18
N TYR A 65 4.97 -11.18 2.56
CA TYR A 65 5.84 -10.69 1.48
C TYR A 65 6.30 -11.85 0.59
N TYR A 66 6.75 -11.51 -0.62
CA TYR A 66 7.70 -12.33 -1.35
C TYR A 66 9.11 -11.92 -0.94
N PHE A 67 9.82 -12.81 -0.22
CA PHE A 67 11.16 -12.54 0.31
C PHE A 67 12.21 -12.87 -0.74
N LEU A 68 12.78 -11.84 -1.35
CA LEU A 68 13.75 -11.95 -2.43
C LEU A 68 15.17 -11.72 -1.93
N SER A 69 16.16 -12.32 -2.58
CA SER A 69 17.54 -11.86 -2.46
C SER A 69 17.71 -10.47 -3.08
N SER A 70 18.78 -9.77 -2.70
CA SER A 70 19.09 -8.46 -3.29
C SER A 70 19.32 -8.53 -4.81
N ASP A 71 19.85 -9.65 -5.30
CA ASP A 71 20.14 -9.84 -6.72
C ASP A 71 18.85 -10.12 -7.51
N GLU A 72 17.95 -10.97 -7.00
CA GLU A 72 16.62 -11.19 -7.59
C GLU A 72 15.79 -9.91 -7.63
N PHE A 73 15.85 -9.08 -6.59
CA PHE A 73 15.14 -7.79 -6.57
C PHE A 73 15.69 -6.83 -7.64
N LYS A 74 17.03 -6.74 -7.75
CA LYS A 74 17.70 -5.92 -8.78
C LYS A 74 17.37 -6.41 -10.20
N GLU A 75 17.34 -7.73 -10.40
CA GLU A 75 16.98 -8.33 -11.69
C GLU A 75 15.56 -7.94 -12.10
N ARG A 76 14.58 -8.02 -11.18
CA ARG A 76 13.21 -7.58 -11.43
C ARG A 76 13.13 -6.08 -11.77
N LEU A 77 13.89 -5.23 -11.05
CA LEU A 77 13.98 -3.80 -11.36
C LEU A 77 14.56 -3.57 -12.76
N PHE A 78 15.65 -4.25 -13.10
CA PHE A 78 16.33 -4.11 -14.39
C PHE A 78 15.43 -4.56 -15.56
N ASN A 79 14.67 -5.63 -15.36
CA ASN A 79 13.71 -6.14 -16.35
C ASN A 79 12.45 -5.27 -16.49
N GLY A 80 12.22 -4.33 -15.58
CA GLY A 80 11.02 -3.50 -15.56
C GLY A 80 9.79 -4.23 -15.04
N ASP A 81 9.97 -5.30 -14.24
CA ASP A 81 8.89 -6.12 -13.67
C ASP A 81 8.23 -5.47 -12.45
N MET A 82 8.85 -4.39 -11.92
CA MET A 82 8.37 -3.72 -10.71
C MET A 82 7.48 -2.53 -11.05
N LEU A 83 6.30 -2.49 -10.47
CA LEU A 83 5.33 -1.40 -10.52
C LEU A 83 5.86 -0.18 -9.74
N GLU A 84 6.32 -0.43 -8.52
CA GLU A 84 6.99 0.54 -7.66
C GLU A 84 8.10 -0.14 -6.85
N ALA A 85 9.07 0.63 -6.39
CA ALA A 85 10.11 0.14 -5.50
C ALA A 85 10.68 1.28 -4.65
N THR A 86 11.00 0.97 -3.41
CA THR A 86 11.61 1.90 -2.45
C THR A 86 12.66 1.20 -1.61
N VAL A 87 13.52 1.97 -0.96
CA VAL A 87 14.51 1.46 -0.02
C VAL A 87 14.20 2.01 1.37
N PHE A 88 14.09 1.10 2.33
CA PHE A 88 13.87 1.45 3.71
C PHE A 88 14.83 0.64 4.62
N ARG A 89 15.65 1.32 5.44
CA ARG A 89 16.65 0.70 6.32
C ARG A 89 17.63 -0.24 5.61
N GLY A 90 18.03 0.10 4.38
CA GLY A 90 18.93 -0.74 3.58
C GLY A 90 18.27 -1.97 2.94
N TRP A 91 16.97 -2.18 3.18
CA TRP A 91 16.18 -3.22 2.53
C TRP A 91 15.33 -2.63 1.43
N SER A 92 15.26 -3.33 0.32
CA SER A 92 14.36 -2.96 -0.79
C SER A 92 12.96 -3.53 -0.53
N TYR A 93 11.95 -2.74 -0.90
CA TYR A 93 10.54 -3.10 -0.91
C TYR A 93 9.96 -2.70 -2.24
N GLY A 94 8.98 -3.42 -2.73
CA GLY A 94 8.31 -3.03 -3.97
C GLY A 94 7.22 -4.01 -4.36
N THR A 95 6.44 -3.62 -5.35
CA THR A 95 5.32 -4.38 -5.88
C THR A 95 5.58 -4.73 -7.33
N ALA A 96 5.49 -6.00 -7.68
CA ALA A 96 5.64 -6.44 -9.07
C ALA A 96 4.32 -6.27 -9.84
N PHE A 97 4.39 -6.02 -11.16
CA PHE A 97 3.20 -6.01 -12.01
C PHE A 97 2.43 -7.33 -11.96
N SER A 98 3.14 -8.46 -11.81
CA SER A 98 2.54 -9.78 -11.67
C SER A 98 1.74 -10.00 -10.39
N ALA A 99 1.86 -9.10 -9.41
CA ALA A 99 1.06 -9.12 -8.19
C ALA A 99 -0.34 -8.53 -8.38
N LEU A 100 -0.67 -8.01 -9.58
CA LEU A 100 -1.98 -7.44 -9.89
C LEU A 100 -2.88 -8.48 -10.58
N ASN A 101 -4.16 -8.46 -10.23
CA ASN A 101 -5.21 -9.21 -10.91
C ASN A 101 -6.11 -8.25 -11.70
N GLU A 102 -6.09 -8.34 -13.03
CA GLU A 102 -6.86 -7.44 -13.92
C GLU A 102 -8.39 -7.62 -13.82
N ASN A 103 -8.86 -8.72 -13.22
CA ASN A 103 -10.27 -9.09 -13.23
C ASN A 103 -11.04 -8.66 -11.98
N THR A 104 -10.37 -8.18 -10.94
CA THR A 104 -10.97 -7.79 -9.67
C THR A 104 -10.35 -6.50 -9.12
N ILE A 105 -10.87 -6.02 -7.99
CA ILE A 105 -10.25 -4.93 -7.23
C ILE A 105 -9.00 -5.47 -6.53
N ASN A 106 -7.88 -4.82 -6.74
CA ASN A 106 -6.63 -5.08 -6.04
C ASN A 106 -6.55 -4.16 -4.82
N LEU A 107 -6.17 -4.69 -3.67
CA LEU A 107 -6.04 -3.95 -2.42
C LEU A 107 -4.63 -4.08 -1.87
N GLY A 108 -3.95 -2.97 -1.65
CA GLY A 108 -2.58 -2.97 -1.13
C GLY A 108 -2.28 -1.81 -0.21
N VAL A 109 -1.22 -1.95 0.58
CA VAL A 109 -0.66 -0.88 1.42
C VAL A 109 0.59 -0.32 0.76
N PHE A 110 0.61 1.00 0.58
CA PHE A 110 1.70 1.71 -0.08
C PHE A 110 2.22 2.85 0.81
N ASN A 111 3.47 3.21 0.65
CA ASN A 111 4.01 4.46 1.15
C ASN A 111 3.69 5.62 0.17
N PRO A 112 3.89 6.89 0.54
CA PRO A 112 3.64 8.03 -0.32
C PRO A 112 4.25 7.89 -1.73
N ALA A 113 5.55 7.63 -1.82
CA ALA A 113 6.26 7.48 -3.10
C ALA A 113 5.70 6.32 -3.95
N GLY A 114 5.25 5.22 -3.31
CA GLY A 114 4.58 4.12 -3.99
C GLY A 114 3.25 4.55 -4.60
N VAL A 115 2.43 5.32 -3.86
CA VAL A 115 1.16 5.85 -4.37
C VAL A 115 1.40 6.78 -5.57
N GLU A 116 2.35 7.72 -5.47
CA GLU A 116 2.71 8.62 -6.56
C GLU A 116 3.10 7.83 -7.81
N ARG A 117 3.89 6.77 -7.61
CA ARG A 117 4.32 5.92 -8.72
C ARG A 117 3.16 5.17 -9.39
N LEU A 118 2.12 4.77 -8.64
CA LEU A 118 0.91 4.17 -9.24
C LEU A 118 0.21 5.13 -10.19
N LEU A 119 0.23 6.43 -9.92
CA LEU A 119 -0.41 7.46 -10.75
C LEU A 119 0.29 7.69 -12.09
N ASP A 120 1.55 7.27 -12.24
CA ASP A 120 2.27 7.33 -13.51
C ASP A 120 1.74 6.34 -14.56
N TYR A 121 0.88 5.40 -14.17
CA TYR A 121 0.36 4.35 -15.05
C TYR A 121 -1.09 4.64 -15.48
N PRO A 122 -1.33 5.12 -16.72
CA PRO A 122 -2.66 5.46 -17.20
C PRO A 122 -3.60 4.26 -17.32
N GLU A 123 -3.06 3.04 -17.33
CA GLU A 123 -3.79 1.77 -17.33
C GLU A 123 -4.33 1.35 -15.96
N LEU A 124 -3.96 2.07 -14.90
CA LEU A 124 -4.48 1.86 -13.57
C LEU A 124 -5.61 2.84 -13.25
N ASP A 125 -6.58 2.38 -12.50
CA ASP A 125 -7.63 3.17 -11.85
C ASP A 125 -7.41 3.08 -10.34
N VAL A 126 -6.82 4.13 -9.75
CA VAL A 126 -6.27 4.10 -8.39
C VAL A 126 -7.16 4.89 -7.43
N CYS A 127 -7.86 4.17 -6.56
CA CYS A 127 -8.56 4.73 -5.40
C CYS A 127 -7.57 4.90 -4.25
N ILE A 128 -7.15 6.13 -3.96
CA ILE A 128 -6.21 6.44 -2.89
C ILE A 128 -6.99 6.71 -1.60
N ILE A 129 -6.70 5.93 -0.55
CA ILE A 129 -7.32 6.13 0.76
C ILE A 129 -6.23 6.24 1.83
N GLU A 130 -6.13 7.42 2.40
CA GLU A 130 -5.27 7.67 3.55
C GLU A 130 -6.00 7.29 4.84
N ILE A 131 -5.42 6.35 5.58
CA ILE A 131 -5.84 6.02 6.94
C ILE A 131 -5.09 6.94 7.89
N ALA A 132 -5.81 7.84 8.53
CA ALA A 132 -5.26 8.78 9.51
C ALA A 132 -5.68 8.40 10.93
N ALA A 133 -4.84 8.71 11.91
CA ALA A 133 -5.17 8.65 13.32
C ALA A 133 -4.38 9.73 14.07
N ASP A 134 -4.89 10.18 15.21
CA ASP A 134 -4.17 11.14 16.03
C ASP A 134 -2.84 10.57 16.55
N ASP A 135 -1.90 11.45 16.81
CA ASP A 135 -0.51 11.10 17.16
C ASP A 135 -0.40 10.25 18.40
N LYS A 136 -1.21 10.54 19.43
CA LYS A 136 -1.25 9.76 20.65
C LYS A 136 -1.68 8.31 20.37
N THR A 137 -2.73 8.14 19.59
CA THR A 137 -3.24 6.82 19.18
C THR A 137 -2.21 6.06 18.37
N ARG A 138 -1.57 6.71 17.39
CA ARG A 138 -0.51 6.12 16.56
C ARG A 138 0.67 5.66 17.40
N LEU A 139 1.15 6.54 18.30
CA LEU A 139 2.28 6.24 19.16
C LEU A 139 1.99 5.09 20.12
N LEU A 140 0.83 5.12 20.78
CA LEU A 140 0.42 4.04 21.69
C LEU A 140 0.29 2.70 20.97
N ARG A 141 -0.28 2.66 19.75
CA ARG A 141 -0.39 1.44 18.95
C ARG A 141 0.98 0.87 18.61
N GLN A 142 1.96 1.71 18.27
CA GLN A 142 3.32 1.27 17.96
C GLN A 142 4.04 0.74 19.20
N LEU A 143 3.92 1.43 20.35
CA LEU A 143 4.54 1.02 21.61
C LEU A 143 3.94 -0.30 22.14
N ASN A 144 2.66 -0.55 21.92
CA ASN A 144 1.97 -1.75 22.41
C ASN A 144 2.01 -2.93 21.41
N ARG A 145 2.63 -2.78 20.26
CA ARG A 145 2.68 -3.82 19.21
C ARG A 145 3.56 -5.01 19.60
N GLU A 146 4.63 -4.75 20.35
CA GLU A 146 5.64 -5.72 20.76
C GLU A 146 5.88 -5.61 22.27
N GLN A 147 6.30 -6.71 22.90
CA GLN A 147 6.62 -6.69 24.35
C GLN A 147 7.83 -5.79 24.68
N ASN A 148 8.81 -5.74 23.77
CA ASN A 148 10.02 -4.92 23.90
C ASN A 148 10.18 -4.05 22.65
N PRO A 149 9.41 -2.95 22.53
CA PRO A 149 9.46 -2.11 21.34
C PRO A 149 10.77 -1.33 21.24
N ASP A 150 11.31 -1.22 20.05
CA ASP A 150 12.42 -0.30 19.76
C ASP A 150 11.90 1.15 19.75
N VAL A 151 11.92 1.79 20.90
CA VAL A 151 11.40 3.15 21.11
C VAL A 151 12.15 4.18 20.24
N HIS A 152 13.46 4.03 20.08
CA HIS A 152 14.25 4.94 19.23
C HIS A 152 13.78 4.88 17.77
N GLU A 153 13.53 3.68 17.28
CA GLU A 153 13.02 3.52 15.93
C GLU A 153 11.57 4.02 15.78
N ILE A 154 10.72 3.82 16.78
CA ILE A 154 9.35 4.35 16.77
C ILE A 154 9.38 5.88 16.66
N VAL A 155 10.21 6.55 17.47
CA VAL A 155 10.36 8.02 17.45
C VAL A 155 10.94 8.50 16.13
N ARG A 156 11.97 7.82 15.61
CA ARG A 156 12.56 8.15 14.31
C ARG A 156 11.53 8.06 13.19
N ARG A 157 10.77 6.96 13.12
CA ARG A 157 9.70 6.78 12.11
C ARG A 157 8.62 7.81 12.25
N PHE A 158 8.27 8.18 13.47
CA PHE A 158 7.25 9.19 13.71
C PHE A 158 7.65 10.52 13.07
N GLY A 159 8.91 10.95 13.20
CA GLY A 159 9.43 12.16 12.55
C GLY A 159 9.47 12.04 11.02
N THR A 160 9.99 10.93 10.48
CA THR A 160 10.05 10.70 9.03
C THR A 160 8.65 10.67 8.40
N ASP A 161 7.68 10.02 9.06
CA ASP A 161 6.30 10.00 8.58
C ASP A 161 5.71 11.42 8.44
N GLU A 162 6.06 12.37 9.32
CA GLU A 162 5.57 13.75 9.20
C GLU A 162 6.11 14.39 7.91
N GLU A 163 7.40 14.27 7.64
CA GLU A 163 8.05 14.83 6.44
C GLU A 163 7.48 14.19 5.16
N ASP A 164 7.44 12.85 5.09
CA ASP A 164 6.97 12.11 3.91
C ASP A 164 5.50 12.45 3.58
N PHE A 165 4.66 12.59 4.60
CA PHE A 165 3.24 12.90 4.38
C PHE A 165 2.97 14.38 4.15
N ASP A 166 3.79 15.30 4.64
CA ASP A 166 3.67 16.71 4.32
C ASP A 166 3.96 16.96 2.83
N ASP A 167 4.93 16.28 2.24
CA ASP A 167 5.23 16.35 0.82
C ASP A 167 4.10 15.69 0.00
N PHE A 168 3.67 14.51 0.38
CA PHE A 168 2.56 13.80 -0.24
C PHE A 168 1.25 14.61 -0.26
N HIS A 169 0.95 15.32 0.82
CA HIS A 169 -0.25 16.16 0.89
C HIS A 169 -0.20 17.36 -0.05
N ARG A 170 0.99 17.83 -0.44
CA ARG A 170 1.17 18.91 -1.42
C ARG A 170 1.04 18.41 -2.86
N GLU A 171 1.45 17.18 -3.14
CA GLU A 171 1.55 16.64 -4.49
C GLU A 171 0.29 15.85 -4.91
N VAL A 172 -0.38 15.17 -3.98
CA VAL A 172 -1.56 14.33 -4.25
C VAL A 172 -2.83 14.95 -3.64
N VAL A 173 -3.27 16.09 -4.21
CA VAL A 173 -4.39 16.88 -3.62
C VAL A 173 -5.77 16.39 -4.05
N ASP A 174 -5.99 16.00 -5.32
CA ASP A 174 -7.31 16.03 -5.93
C ASP A 174 -8.08 14.68 -5.99
N ASN A 175 -7.48 13.53 -5.63
CA ASN A 175 -8.15 12.21 -5.75
C ASN A 175 -7.92 11.32 -4.53
N ARG A 176 -7.86 11.90 -3.34
CA ARG A 176 -7.58 11.16 -2.11
C ARG A 176 -8.74 11.26 -1.13
N TYR A 177 -9.14 10.11 -0.60
CA TYR A 177 -10.01 10.04 0.56
C TYR A 177 -9.18 9.97 1.84
N THR A 178 -9.60 10.63 2.91
CA THR A 178 -8.97 10.53 4.24
C THR A 178 -9.96 9.98 5.24
N ILE A 179 -9.61 8.86 5.88
CA ILE A 179 -10.45 8.18 6.87
C ILE A 179 -9.78 8.20 8.24
N MET A 180 -10.44 8.83 9.21
CA MET A 180 -9.97 8.89 10.59
C MET A 180 -10.23 7.56 11.31
N ASN A 181 -9.16 6.97 11.84
CA ASN A 181 -9.15 5.72 12.60
C ASN A 181 -8.61 5.92 14.03
N SER A 182 -9.07 6.97 14.71
CA SER A 182 -8.69 7.29 16.10
C SER A 182 -9.65 6.71 17.13
N THR A 183 -10.83 6.24 16.71
CA THR A 183 -11.87 5.76 17.60
C THR A 183 -11.90 4.23 17.67
N ASN A 184 -12.54 3.67 18.71
CA ASN A 184 -12.81 2.23 18.80
C ASN A 184 -13.99 1.78 17.93
N GLU A 185 -14.53 2.66 17.09
CA GLU A 185 -15.67 2.37 16.20
C GLU A 185 -15.21 1.76 14.89
N THR A 186 -14.61 0.61 14.97
CA THR A 186 -14.05 -0.12 13.82
C THR A 186 -15.03 -0.28 12.67
N ASN A 187 -16.28 -0.62 12.94
CA ASN A 187 -17.29 -0.81 11.89
C ASN A 187 -17.56 0.48 11.12
N THR A 188 -17.55 1.62 11.78
CA THR A 188 -17.72 2.93 11.12
C THR A 188 -16.56 3.21 10.18
N VAL A 189 -15.32 2.95 10.59
CA VAL A 189 -14.11 3.12 9.76
C VAL A 189 -14.21 2.23 8.51
N ILE A 190 -14.52 0.95 8.66
CA ILE A 190 -14.60 0.02 7.54
C ILE A 190 -15.75 0.37 6.59
N ASN A 191 -16.91 0.78 7.11
CA ASN A 191 -18.04 1.20 6.27
C ASN A 191 -17.69 2.46 5.47
N ASN A 192 -16.99 3.43 6.06
CA ASN A 192 -16.54 4.62 5.34
C ASN A 192 -15.53 4.28 4.23
N LEU A 193 -14.60 3.34 4.49
CA LEU A 193 -13.70 2.84 3.46
C LEU A 193 -14.46 2.26 2.26
N ILE A 194 -15.46 1.43 2.54
CA ILE A 194 -16.29 0.81 1.51
C ILE A 194 -17.02 1.88 0.69
N LEU A 195 -17.61 2.88 1.36
CA LEU A 195 -18.30 3.97 0.67
C LEU A 195 -17.36 4.74 -0.28
N CYS A 196 -16.13 5.06 0.17
CA CYS A 196 -15.14 5.72 -0.69
C CYS A 196 -14.77 4.86 -1.91
N ILE A 197 -14.58 3.56 -1.72
CA ILE A 197 -14.24 2.62 -2.79
C ILE A 197 -15.40 2.53 -3.80
N GLN A 198 -16.63 2.42 -3.31
CA GLN A 198 -17.84 2.38 -4.13
C GLN A 198 -18.03 3.67 -4.93
N GLU A 199 -17.85 4.82 -4.28
CA GLU A 199 -17.95 6.12 -4.93
C GLU A 199 -16.91 6.26 -6.05
N HIS A 200 -15.66 5.86 -5.79
CA HIS A 200 -14.56 5.98 -6.74
C HIS A 200 -14.81 5.13 -7.99
N PHE A 201 -15.11 3.85 -7.81
CA PHE A 201 -15.27 2.95 -8.95
C PHE A 201 -16.65 2.98 -9.58
N LYS A 202 -17.61 3.72 -9.02
CA LYS A 202 -19.02 3.84 -9.48
C LYS A 202 -19.71 2.50 -9.73
N GLU A 203 -19.22 1.45 -9.09
CA GLU A 203 -19.71 0.09 -9.19
C GLU A 203 -19.59 -0.56 -7.81
N VAL A 204 -20.68 -1.05 -7.30
CA VAL A 204 -20.69 -2.28 -6.48
C VAL A 204 -22.11 -2.82 -6.43
#